data_a29c382352f10f76fa625ee5a2c58d4c
#
_entry.id   a29c382352f10f76fa625ee5a2c58d4c
#
_cell.length_a   1.000
_cell.length_b   1.000
_cell.length_c   1.000
_cell.angle_alpha   90.00
_cell.angle_beta   90.00
_cell.angle_gamma   90.00
#
_symmetry.space_group_name_H-M   'P 1'
#
loop_
_entity.id
_entity.type
_entity.pdbx_description
1 polymer ?
#
loop_
_entity_poly.entity_id
_entity_poly.type
_entity_poly.pdbx_seq_one_letter_code
_entity_poly.pdbx_strand_id
1 'polypeptide(L)'
;MNLRVYSQKTEVMKGFFFIVLVVSIGFTSQQVMRAQTPSAPDEKRATQPKKRGGIFTMYAIDPLARTLCFSDGKEGMAFTNTTWVNRCSDLSFAGSNLVAGIEADRLGAIVDLGTADELKSRNDFEDAQGGGTGFASIHLQGDKVMVLKQDLGKQEFQPLQEASKLSEVGTSVAAPIKLGHIYLVRIADKKDKSTVQLVKLMVIAHRPDESVTLRWELL
;
A
#
# COMPACT_ATOMS: atom_id res chain seq x y z
N MET A 1 -6.83 9.95 -53.23
CA MET A 1 -8.01 9.21 -52.75
C MET A 1 -7.82 7.75 -53.16
N ASN A 2 -7.17 6.94 -52.34
CA ASN A 2 -6.86 5.53 -52.61
C ASN A 2 -7.19 4.70 -51.37
N LEU A 3 -8.35 4.05 -51.42
CA LEU A 3 -8.81 3.07 -50.47
C LEU A 3 -8.06 1.74 -50.68
N ARG A 4 -7.28 1.31 -49.70
CA ARG A 4 -6.75 -0.05 -49.66
C ARG A 4 -7.67 -0.92 -48.77
N VAL A 5 -8.33 -1.85 -49.44
CA VAL A 5 -9.12 -2.92 -48.85
C VAL A 5 -8.14 -4.00 -48.38
N TYR A 6 -8.13 -4.30 -47.06
CA TYR A 6 -7.41 -5.45 -46.50
C TYR A 6 -8.35 -6.66 -46.46
N SER A 7 -8.03 -7.65 -47.26
CA SER A 7 -8.64 -8.99 -47.28
C SER A 7 -8.22 -9.80 -46.07
N GLN A 8 -9.18 -10.25 -45.26
CA GLN A 8 -8.94 -11.21 -44.21
C GLN A 8 -8.93 -12.65 -44.76
N LYS A 9 -7.82 -13.33 -44.58
CA LYS A 9 -7.67 -14.78 -44.84
C LYS A 9 -8.17 -15.55 -43.63
N THR A 10 -9.25 -16.29 -43.76
CA THR A 10 -9.75 -17.28 -42.80
C THR A 10 -8.91 -18.54 -42.93
N GLU A 11 -8.16 -18.90 -41.89
CA GLU A 11 -7.53 -20.22 -41.77
C GLU A 11 -8.44 -21.19 -41.01
N VAL A 12 -8.77 -22.27 -41.69
CA VAL A 12 -9.57 -23.39 -41.21
C VAL A 12 -8.68 -24.27 -40.32
N MET A 13 -8.94 -24.31 -39.01
CA MET A 13 -8.29 -25.20 -38.09
C MET A 13 -8.94 -26.59 -38.12
N LYS A 14 -8.13 -27.58 -38.53
CA LYS A 14 -8.45 -29.01 -38.60
C LYS A 14 -8.63 -29.59 -37.20
N GLY A 15 -9.71 -30.37 -37.04
CA GLY A 15 -10.05 -31.04 -35.80
C GLY A 15 -9.05 -32.10 -35.37
N PHE A 16 -8.77 -32.13 -34.09
CA PHE A 16 -8.10 -33.23 -33.43
C PHE A 16 -9.14 -34.08 -32.67
N PHE A 17 -9.30 -35.31 -33.14
CA PHE A 17 -10.06 -36.37 -32.44
C PHE A 17 -9.25 -36.86 -31.24
N PHE A 18 -9.74 -36.69 -30.04
CA PHE A 18 -9.23 -37.36 -28.84
C PHE A 18 -10.05 -38.60 -28.54
N ILE A 19 -9.38 -39.75 -28.63
CA ILE A 19 -9.91 -41.05 -28.21
C ILE A 19 -9.84 -41.10 -26.68
N VAL A 20 -10.96 -41.15 -26.01
CA VAL A 20 -11.05 -41.36 -24.56
C VAL A 20 -11.05 -42.86 -24.28
N LEU A 21 -9.97 -43.35 -23.71
CA LEU A 21 -9.83 -44.73 -23.23
C LEU A 21 -10.40 -44.80 -21.80
N VAL A 22 -11.59 -45.44 -21.65
CA VAL A 22 -12.20 -45.66 -20.36
C VAL A 22 -11.59 -46.90 -19.72
N VAL A 23 -10.75 -46.68 -18.70
CA VAL A 23 -10.24 -47.76 -17.84
C VAL A 23 -11.15 -47.88 -16.63
N SER A 24 -11.93 -48.98 -16.60
CA SER A 24 -12.77 -49.35 -15.45
C SER A 24 -11.89 -49.94 -14.35
N ILE A 25 -11.62 -49.24 -13.30
CA ILE A 25 -10.95 -49.75 -12.11
C ILE A 25 -12.02 -50.08 -11.07
N GLY A 26 -12.16 -51.36 -10.77
CA GLY A 26 -13.07 -51.89 -9.75
C GLY A 26 -12.68 -51.41 -8.35
N PHE A 27 -13.59 -50.73 -7.68
CA PHE A 27 -13.42 -50.32 -6.29
C PHE A 27 -13.88 -51.49 -5.37
N THR A 28 -12.91 -52.16 -4.75
CA THR A 28 -13.14 -52.99 -3.58
C THR A 28 -13.33 -52.09 -2.37
N SER A 29 -14.52 -52.06 -1.80
CA SER A 29 -14.85 -51.28 -0.59
C SER A 29 -14.15 -51.90 0.63
N GLN A 30 -13.02 -51.35 1.02
CA GLN A 30 -12.45 -51.55 2.35
C GLN A 30 -13.15 -50.58 3.31
N GLN A 31 -13.90 -51.10 4.26
CA GLN A 31 -14.41 -50.37 5.40
C GLN A 31 -13.22 -49.95 6.28
N VAL A 32 -12.79 -48.69 6.14
CA VAL A 32 -11.82 -48.07 7.04
C VAL A 32 -12.57 -47.67 8.31
N MET A 33 -12.28 -48.36 9.42
CA MET A 33 -12.67 -47.94 10.77
C MET A 33 -12.14 -46.50 10.97
N ARG A 34 -13.08 -45.55 11.05
CA ARG A 34 -12.72 -44.16 11.48
C ARG A 34 -12.30 -44.21 12.93
N ALA A 35 -10.98 -44.18 13.18
CA ALA A 35 -10.46 -43.77 14.46
C ALA A 35 -10.89 -42.32 14.69
N GLN A 36 -11.68 -42.10 15.75
CA GLN A 36 -11.98 -40.73 16.22
C GLN A 36 -10.66 -40.08 16.66
N THR A 37 -10.15 -39.22 15.82
CA THR A 37 -9.05 -38.35 16.22
C THR A 37 -9.57 -37.41 17.32
N PRO A 38 -8.90 -37.34 18.50
CA PRO A 38 -9.30 -36.38 19.52
C PRO A 38 -9.24 -34.99 18.90
N SER A 39 -10.30 -34.21 19.04
CA SER A 39 -10.36 -32.82 18.65
C SER A 39 -9.18 -32.09 19.30
N ALA A 40 -8.26 -31.60 18.48
CA ALA A 40 -7.19 -30.75 18.93
C ALA A 40 -7.81 -29.55 19.67
N PRO A 41 -7.25 -29.13 20.82
CA PRO A 41 -7.73 -27.96 21.54
C PRO A 41 -7.72 -26.77 20.58
N ASP A 42 -8.78 -25.96 20.60
CA ASP A 42 -8.91 -24.72 19.84
C ASP A 42 -7.63 -23.91 19.95
N GLU A 43 -6.78 -24.04 18.94
CA GLU A 43 -5.58 -23.23 18.80
C GLU A 43 -6.12 -21.82 18.58
N LYS A 44 -6.09 -21.02 19.66
CA LYS A 44 -6.42 -19.60 19.66
C LYS A 44 -5.74 -19.01 18.43
N ARG A 45 -6.53 -18.73 17.40
CA ARG A 45 -6.10 -18.14 16.14
C ARG A 45 -5.27 -16.92 16.49
N ALA A 46 -3.94 -17.11 16.49
CA ALA A 46 -3.01 -16.06 16.80
C ALA A 46 -3.34 -14.91 15.87
N THR A 47 -3.80 -13.81 16.42
CA THR A 47 -4.10 -12.58 15.67
C THR A 47 -2.83 -12.23 14.93
N GLN A 48 -2.82 -12.40 13.60
CA GLN A 48 -1.67 -12.02 12.79
C GLN A 48 -1.32 -10.58 13.12
N PRO A 49 -0.04 -10.28 13.41
CA PRO A 49 0.37 -8.94 13.75
C PRO A 49 -0.09 -8.01 12.62
N LYS A 50 -0.81 -6.95 12.97
CA LYS A 50 -1.32 -5.95 12.03
C LYS A 50 -0.14 -5.46 11.19
N LYS A 51 -0.22 -5.62 9.87
CA LYS A 51 0.85 -5.20 8.95
C LYS A 51 1.08 -3.70 9.12
N ARG A 52 2.25 -3.35 9.63
CA ARG A 52 2.60 -1.96 9.93
C ARG A 52 3.25 -1.23 8.76
N GLY A 53 3.46 -1.89 7.64
CA GLY A 53 4.10 -1.29 6.46
C GLY A 53 4.27 -2.26 5.30
N GLY A 54 4.80 -1.78 4.19
CA GLY A 54 5.05 -2.58 2.99
C GLY A 54 5.41 -1.77 1.77
N ILE A 55 5.38 -2.44 0.63
CA ILE A 55 5.49 -1.84 -0.69
C ILE A 55 4.16 -2.06 -1.40
N PHE A 56 3.65 -1.01 -2.06
CA PHE A 56 2.41 -1.06 -2.82
C PHE A 56 2.55 -0.27 -4.12
N THR A 57 2.02 -0.81 -5.22
CA THR A 57 1.97 -0.11 -6.50
C THR A 57 0.53 0.27 -6.81
N MET A 58 0.30 1.57 -7.06
CA MET A 58 -0.97 2.09 -7.54
C MET A 58 -0.90 2.32 -9.04
N TYR A 59 -2.02 2.06 -9.73
CA TYR A 59 -2.15 2.22 -11.18
C TYR A 59 -3.27 3.22 -11.51
N ALA A 60 -3.00 4.14 -12.44
CA ALA A 60 -3.94 5.22 -12.78
C ALA A 60 -5.26 4.72 -13.38
N ILE A 61 -5.17 3.68 -14.21
CA ILE A 61 -6.32 3.14 -14.96
C ILE A 61 -7.00 1.96 -14.29
N ASP A 62 -6.39 1.38 -13.24
CA ASP A 62 -7.00 0.28 -12.48
C ASP A 62 -7.79 0.84 -11.30
N PRO A 63 -9.14 0.82 -11.37
CA PRO A 63 -9.95 1.40 -10.31
C PRO A 63 -9.79 0.68 -8.95
N LEU A 64 -9.38 -0.59 -8.92
CA LEU A 64 -9.09 -1.31 -7.68
C LEU A 64 -7.74 -0.88 -7.09
N ALA A 65 -6.70 -0.92 -7.90
CA ALA A 65 -5.34 -0.63 -7.47
C ALA A 65 -4.99 0.87 -7.52
N ARG A 66 -5.95 1.76 -7.75
CA ARG A 66 -5.73 3.21 -7.73
C ARG A 66 -5.60 3.79 -6.33
N THR A 67 -6.05 3.06 -5.32
CA THR A 67 -6.09 3.51 -3.93
C THR A 67 -5.47 2.49 -2.99
N LEU A 68 -4.93 2.98 -1.87
CA LEU A 68 -4.30 2.19 -0.82
C LEU A 68 -5.02 2.41 0.52
N CYS A 69 -5.29 1.31 1.21
CA CYS A 69 -5.77 1.29 2.59
C CYS A 69 -4.60 1.00 3.53
N PHE A 70 -4.29 1.90 4.45
CA PHE A 70 -3.19 1.70 5.40
C PHE A 70 -3.50 0.71 6.52
N SER A 71 -4.78 0.43 6.77
CA SER A 71 -5.16 -0.50 7.85
C SER A 71 -4.74 -1.94 7.59
N ASP A 72 -4.73 -2.36 6.31
CA ASP A 72 -4.38 -3.73 5.90
C ASP A 72 -3.33 -3.80 4.77
N GLY A 73 -2.94 -2.66 4.20
CA GLY A 73 -1.97 -2.54 3.13
C GLY A 73 -2.43 -3.10 1.80
N LYS A 74 -3.73 -3.07 1.54
CA LYS A 74 -4.36 -3.55 0.31
C LYS A 74 -5.01 -2.41 -0.46
N GLU A 75 -5.60 -2.78 -1.59
CA GLU A 75 -6.40 -1.86 -2.40
C GLU A 75 -7.56 -1.28 -1.57
N GLY A 76 -7.74 0.04 -1.65
CA GLY A 76 -8.81 0.73 -0.93
C GLY A 76 -10.20 0.51 -1.54
N MET A 77 -10.27 0.08 -2.80
CA MET A 77 -11.50 -0.28 -3.48
C MET A 77 -11.64 -1.78 -3.62
N ALA A 78 -12.87 -2.28 -3.63
CA ALA A 78 -13.19 -3.68 -3.93
C ALA A 78 -14.37 -3.75 -4.90
N PHE A 79 -14.42 -4.82 -5.70
CA PHE A 79 -15.58 -5.10 -6.54
C PHE A 79 -16.30 -6.32 -5.96
N THR A 80 -17.50 -6.11 -5.42
CA THR A 80 -18.29 -7.17 -4.78
C THR A 80 -19.74 -7.09 -5.27
N ASN A 81 -20.34 -8.25 -5.55
CA ASN A 81 -21.74 -8.33 -5.98
C ASN A 81 -22.11 -7.34 -7.10
N THR A 82 -21.24 -7.22 -8.12
CA THR A 82 -21.40 -6.33 -9.28
C THR A 82 -21.33 -4.83 -8.97
N THR A 83 -20.91 -4.44 -7.77
CA THR A 83 -20.77 -3.05 -7.34
C THR A 83 -19.36 -2.74 -6.83
N TRP A 84 -18.94 -1.49 -7.06
CA TRP A 84 -17.73 -0.92 -6.47
C TRP A 84 -18.00 -0.53 -5.04
N VAL A 85 -17.16 -1.01 -4.13
CA VAL A 85 -17.24 -0.67 -2.71
C VAL A 85 -15.93 -0.01 -2.31
N ASN A 86 -16.03 1.19 -1.76
CA ASN A 86 -14.91 1.84 -1.11
C ASN A 86 -14.74 1.21 0.29
N ARG A 87 -13.63 0.47 0.46
CA ARG A 87 -13.32 -0.21 1.72
C ARG A 87 -12.60 0.73 2.69
N CYS A 88 -11.60 1.45 2.18
CA CYS A 88 -10.71 2.28 2.96
C CYS A 88 -9.72 2.95 1.99
N SER A 89 -10.12 3.99 1.30
CA SER A 89 -9.22 4.71 0.39
C SER A 89 -8.50 5.82 1.14
N ASP A 90 -7.48 5.46 1.93
CA ASP A 90 -6.70 6.43 2.71
C ASP A 90 -5.79 7.28 1.84
N LEU A 91 -5.23 6.69 0.78
CA LEU A 91 -4.37 7.35 -0.20
C LEU A 91 -4.79 6.98 -1.62
N SER A 92 -4.79 7.94 -2.54
CA SER A 92 -5.01 7.68 -3.97
C SER A 92 -3.92 8.25 -4.85
N PHE A 93 -3.80 7.64 -6.03
CA PHE A 93 -2.98 8.09 -7.12
C PHE A 93 -3.84 8.87 -8.14
N ALA A 94 -3.57 10.15 -8.28
CA ALA A 94 -4.28 11.05 -9.20
C ALA A 94 -3.30 11.60 -10.26
N GLY A 95 -2.83 10.71 -11.14
CA GLY A 95 -1.91 11.02 -12.23
C GLY A 95 -0.52 11.47 -11.76
N SER A 96 -0.34 12.75 -11.48
CA SER A 96 0.91 13.34 -11.00
C SER A 96 0.92 13.62 -9.50
N ASN A 97 -0.18 13.31 -8.77
CA ASN A 97 -0.32 13.64 -7.36
C ASN A 97 -0.71 12.42 -6.52
N LEU A 98 -0.24 12.41 -5.27
CA LEU A 98 -0.80 11.61 -4.18
C LEU A 98 -1.88 12.44 -3.48
N VAL A 99 -3.04 11.84 -3.22
CA VAL A 99 -4.17 12.50 -2.52
C VAL A 99 -4.54 11.68 -1.29
N ALA A 100 -4.51 12.33 -0.13
CA ALA A 100 -4.82 11.70 1.16
C ALA A 100 -6.28 11.97 1.58
N GLY A 101 -6.94 10.96 2.20
CA GLY A 101 -8.25 11.11 2.81
C GLY A 101 -9.38 11.40 1.81
N ILE A 102 -9.57 10.54 0.81
CA ILE A 102 -10.57 10.73 -0.26
C ILE A 102 -11.98 10.38 0.20
N GLU A 103 -12.11 9.56 1.22
CA GLU A 103 -13.41 9.13 1.73
C GLU A 103 -14.15 10.28 2.43
N ALA A 104 -15.48 10.30 2.26
CA ALA A 104 -16.34 11.32 2.84
C ALA A 104 -16.20 11.47 4.38
N ASP A 105 -15.90 10.35 5.06
CA ASP A 105 -15.74 10.30 6.52
C ASP A 105 -14.28 10.44 6.99
N ARG A 106 -13.31 10.63 6.06
CA ARG A 106 -11.88 10.78 6.38
C ARG A 106 -11.38 12.19 6.09
N LEU A 107 -10.46 12.64 6.91
CA LEU A 107 -9.69 13.87 6.72
C LEU A 107 -8.23 13.47 6.48
N GLY A 108 -7.71 13.80 5.32
CA GLY A 108 -6.31 13.57 4.98
C GLY A 108 -5.51 14.86 5.01
N ALA A 109 -4.23 14.73 5.34
CA ALA A 109 -3.21 15.74 5.10
C ALA A 109 -1.93 15.03 4.65
N ILE A 110 -1.19 15.64 3.72
CA ILE A 110 0.08 15.12 3.20
C ILE A 110 1.10 16.25 3.12
N VAL A 111 2.31 15.95 3.57
CA VAL A 111 3.44 16.87 3.54
C VAL A 111 4.62 16.19 2.86
N ASP A 112 5.19 16.85 1.84
CA ASP A 112 6.43 16.44 1.19
C ASP A 112 7.62 16.88 2.07
N LEU A 113 8.41 15.92 2.52
CA LEU A 113 9.61 16.12 3.32
C LEU A 113 10.87 16.29 2.46
N GLY A 114 10.75 16.08 1.14
CA GLY A 114 11.90 16.03 0.25
C GLY A 114 12.59 14.67 0.22
N THR A 115 13.78 14.63 -0.35
CA THR A 115 14.62 13.43 -0.39
C THR A 115 15.26 13.14 0.97
N ALA A 116 15.82 11.94 1.13
CA ALA A 116 16.58 11.59 2.34
C ALA A 116 17.75 12.56 2.59
N ASP A 117 18.46 12.97 1.53
CA ASP A 117 19.59 13.90 1.62
C ASP A 117 19.15 15.30 2.02
N GLU A 118 18.04 15.79 1.45
CA GLU A 118 17.46 17.08 1.84
C GLU A 118 16.98 17.08 3.28
N LEU A 119 16.34 15.99 3.71
CA LEU A 119 15.87 15.81 5.09
C LEU A 119 17.07 15.77 6.06
N LYS A 120 18.14 15.04 5.69
CA LYS A 120 19.40 14.98 6.41
C LYS A 120 20.03 16.35 6.55
N SER A 121 20.15 17.08 5.46
CA SER A 121 20.75 18.42 5.45
C SER A 121 20.01 19.44 6.34
N ARG A 122 18.66 19.36 6.36
CA ARG A 122 17.85 20.27 7.20
C ARG A 122 17.89 19.94 8.69
N ASN A 123 17.97 18.65 9.02
CA ASN A 123 17.87 18.17 10.41
C ASN A 123 19.23 17.76 10.99
N ASP A 124 20.32 17.90 10.23
CA ASP A 124 21.70 17.60 10.65
C ASP A 124 21.81 16.21 11.30
N PHE A 125 21.21 15.19 10.69
CA PHE A 125 21.32 13.81 11.12
C PHE A 125 22.23 13.00 10.20
N GLU A 126 22.98 12.07 10.80
CA GLU A 126 23.79 11.11 10.04
C GLU A 126 22.95 9.93 9.59
N ASP A 127 23.46 9.21 8.58
CA ASP A 127 22.83 7.96 8.15
C ASP A 127 22.89 6.94 9.28
N ALA A 128 21.75 6.35 9.62
CA ALA A 128 21.71 5.28 10.60
C ALA A 128 22.60 4.12 10.14
N GLN A 129 23.44 3.59 11.03
CA GLN A 129 24.22 2.40 10.74
C GLN A 129 23.28 1.26 10.30
N GLY A 130 23.60 0.60 9.20
CA GLY A 130 22.74 -0.43 8.61
C GLY A 130 21.94 0.03 7.38
N GLY A 131 22.28 1.18 6.76
CA GLY A 131 21.68 1.65 5.51
C GLY A 131 20.29 2.28 5.72
N GLY A 132 20.02 2.77 6.91
CA GLY A 132 18.83 3.57 7.19
C GLY A 132 18.92 4.91 6.47
N THR A 133 18.19 5.03 5.36
CA THR A 133 17.94 6.31 4.72
C THR A 133 17.06 7.18 5.62
N GLY A 134 16.92 8.47 5.34
CA GLY A 134 16.04 9.38 6.09
C GLY A 134 14.63 8.82 6.38
N PHE A 135 14.15 7.90 5.55
CA PHE A 135 12.90 7.18 5.81
C PHE A 135 12.93 6.36 7.11
N ALA A 136 14.03 5.66 7.40
CA ALA A 136 14.17 4.87 8.62
C ALA A 136 14.35 5.74 9.87
N SER A 137 14.85 6.98 9.71
CA SER A 137 15.12 7.91 10.81
C SER A 137 13.86 8.58 11.38
N ILE A 138 12.71 8.45 10.72
CA ILE A 138 11.44 9.06 11.15
C ILE A 138 10.69 8.10 12.05
N HIS A 139 10.38 8.53 13.27
CA HIS A 139 9.70 7.75 14.30
C HIS A 139 8.59 8.57 14.97
N LEU A 140 7.65 7.86 15.61
CA LEU A 140 6.66 8.47 16.48
C LEU A 140 7.10 8.29 17.95
N GLN A 141 7.14 9.39 18.70
CA GLN A 141 7.38 9.38 20.14
C GLN A 141 6.23 10.11 20.85
N GLY A 142 5.35 9.36 21.49
CA GLY A 142 4.07 9.89 21.96
C GLY A 142 3.21 10.33 20.77
N ASP A 143 2.85 11.60 20.74
CA ASP A 143 2.06 12.27 19.69
C ASP A 143 2.93 13.07 18.68
N LYS A 144 4.25 13.06 18.86
CA LYS A 144 5.19 13.84 18.07
C LYS A 144 5.94 12.98 17.07
N VAL A 145 6.04 13.47 15.84
CA VAL A 145 6.92 12.89 14.83
C VAL A 145 8.33 13.40 15.06
N MET A 146 9.24 12.48 15.24
CA MET A 146 10.64 12.73 15.57
C MET A 146 11.55 12.22 14.47
N VAL A 147 12.69 12.84 14.31
CA VAL A 147 13.79 12.37 13.48
C VAL A 147 14.93 11.93 14.39
N LEU A 148 15.45 10.72 14.14
CA LEU A 148 16.59 10.21 14.84
C LEU A 148 17.85 10.91 14.34
N LYS A 149 18.50 11.67 15.22
CA LYS A 149 19.84 12.21 15.04
C LYS A 149 20.84 11.24 15.67
N GLN A 150 21.84 10.82 14.91
CA GLN A 150 22.96 10.03 15.44
C GLN A 150 24.21 10.90 15.43
N ASP A 151 24.64 11.34 16.59
CA ASP A 151 25.85 12.11 16.78
C ASP A 151 26.83 11.34 17.67
N LEU A 152 28.06 11.10 17.18
CA LEU A 152 29.19 10.49 17.91
C LEU A 152 28.82 9.28 18.78
N GLY A 153 27.92 8.42 18.28
CA GLY A 153 27.45 7.20 18.96
C GLY A 153 26.31 7.42 19.97
N LYS A 154 25.80 8.63 20.09
CA LYS A 154 24.57 8.92 20.82
C LYS A 154 23.40 9.03 19.86
N GLN A 155 22.29 8.40 20.22
CA GLN A 155 21.03 8.53 19.49
C GLN A 155 20.18 9.61 20.18
N GLU A 156 19.90 10.68 19.47
CA GLU A 156 19.01 11.76 19.92
C GLU A 156 17.83 11.90 18.99
N PHE A 157 16.65 12.09 19.55
CA PHE A 157 15.45 12.34 18.79
C PHE A 157 15.14 13.84 18.78
N GLN A 158 14.95 14.40 17.59
CA GLN A 158 14.54 15.79 17.42
C GLN A 158 13.14 15.86 16.81
N PRO A 159 12.28 16.81 17.24
CA PRO A 159 10.98 17.01 16.62
C PRO A 159 11.13 17.38 15.15
N LEU A 160 10.38 16.71 14.28
CA LEU A 160 10.33 17.06 12.86
C LEU A 160 9.40 18.25 12.68
N GLN A 161 9.96 19.42 12.36
CA GLN A 161 9.21 20.68 12.26
C GLN A 161 8.11 20.63 11.20
N GLU A 162 8.37 19.99 10.06
CA GLU A 162 7.43 19.85 8.97
C GLU A 162 6.16 19.07 9.36
N ALA A 163 6.25 18.23 10.39
CA ALA A 163 5.10 17.48 10.89
C ALA A 163 4.02 18.39 11.51
N SER A 164 4.36 19.58 11.96
CA SER A 164 3.40 20.57 12.47
C SER A 164 2.36 20.96 11.41
N LYS A 165 2.76 20.96 10.13
CA LYS A 165 1.87 21.25 9.00
C LYS A 165 0.75 20.23 8.84
N LEU A 166 0.89 19.00 9.38
CA LEU A 166 -0.16 17.98 9.37
C LEU A 166 -1.29 18.26 10.37
N SER A 167 -1.04 19.08 11.38
CA SER A 167 -2.06 19.42 12.40
C SER A 167 -2.96 20.57 11.97
N GLU A 168 -2.57 21.37 10.99
CA GLU A 168 -3.38 22.45 10.46
C GLU A 168 -4.51 21.86 9.59
N VAL A 169 -5.74 21.99 10.06
CA VAL A 169 -6.94 21.56 9.31
C VAL A 169 -7.05 22.41 8.04
N GLY A 170 -6.99 21.77 6.87
CA GLY A 170 -7.03 22.45 5.57
C GLY A 170 -5.68 22.58 4.86
N THR A 171 -4.61 22.09 5.45
CA THR A 171 -3.33 21.91 4.73
C THR A 171 -3.47 20.86 3.62
N SER A 172 -2.61 20.94 2.65
CA SER A 172 -2.65 20.22 1.39
C SER A 172 -3.07 18.75 1.55
N VAL A 173 -4.24 18.40 1.04
CA VAL A 173 -4.69 17.00 0.92
C VAL A 173 -3.98 16.29 -0.23
N ALA A 174 -3.27 17.02 -1.09
CA ALA A 174 -2.56 16.50 -2.25
C ALA A 174 -1.11 16.98 -2.28
N ALA A 175 -0.23 16.11 -2.74
CA ALA A 175 1.18 16.43 -2.96
C ALA A 175 1.64 15.91 -4.33
N PRO A 176 2.49 16.67 -5.07
CA PRO A 176 3.07 16.19 -6.32
C PRO A 176 3.99 15.00 -6.05
N ILE A 177 3.95 14.02 -6.96
CA ILE A 177 4.78 12.82 -6.86
C ILE A 177 6.17 13.14 -7.37
N LYS A 178 7.18 12.90 -6.52
CA LYS A 178 8.59 13.04 -6.85
C LYS A 178 9.34 11.77 -6.43
N LEU A 179 10.12 11.23 -7.34
CA LEU A 179 10.92 10.03 -7.09
C LEU A 179 11.93 10.26 -5.96
N GLY A 180 12.02 9.31 -5.03
CA GLY A 180 12.94 9.37 -3.88
C GLY A 180 12.47 10.28 -2.74
N HIS A 181 11.37 11.04 -2.91
CA HIS A 181 10.85 11.89 -1.85
C HIS A 181 10.12 11.06 -0.77
N ILE A 182 10.25 11.56 0.44
CA ILE A 182 9.60 11.05 1.64
C ILE A 182 8.42 11.97 1.95
N TYR A 183 7.28 11.39 2.30
CA TYR A 183 6.08 12.12 2.68
C TYR A 183 5.60 11.66 4.05
N LEU A 184 4.98 12.56 4.77
CA LEU A 184 4.14 12.24 5.93
C LEU A 184 2.68 12.40 5.54
N VAL A 185 1.87 11.41 5.91
CA VAL A 185 0.42 11.42 5.71
C VAL A 185 -0.24 11.26 7.06
N ARG A 186 -1.23 12.10 7.31
CA ARG A 186 -2.15 12.00 8.44
C ARG A 186 -3.53 11.67 7.91
N ILE A 187 -4.14 10.62 8.43
CA ILE A 187 -5.53 10.27 8.18
C ILE A 187 -6.27 10.31 9.50
N ALA A 188 -7.34 11.07 9.57
CA ALA A 188 -8.21 11.16 10.73
C ALA A 188 -9.65 10.81 10.34
N ASP A 189 -10.36 10.16 11.25
CA ASP A 189 -11.80 9.96 11.10
C ASP A 189 -12.54 11.26 11.47
N LYS A 190 -13.54 11.65 10.66
CA LYS A 190 -14.36 12.86 10.94
C LYS A 190 -15.25 12.68 12.15
N LYS A 191 -15.73 11.46 12.39
CA LYS A 191 -16.65 11.13 13.48
C LYS A 191 -15.90 10.85 14.77
N ASP A 192 -14.74 10.17 14.67
CA ASP A 192 -13.88 9.84 15.79
C ASP A 192 -12.50 10.47 15.61
N LYS A 193 -12.36 11.70 16.09
CA LYS A 193 -11.10 12.45 16.02
C LYS A 193 -9.96 11.83 16.84
N SER A 194 -10.25 10.88 17.72
CA SER A 194 -9.22 10.14 18.45
C SER A 194 -8.50 9.11 17.58
N THR A 195 -9.16 8.66 16.51
CA THR A 195 -8.59 7.72 15.56
C THR A 195 -7.78 8.46 14.50
N VAL A 196 -6.49 8.62 14.77
CA VAL A 196 -5.54 9.23 13.86
C VAL A 196 -4.51 8.19 13.44
N GLN A 197 -4.25 8.08 12.14
CA GLN A 197 -3.15 7.31 11.57
C GLN A 197 -2.10 8.27 11.02
N LEU A 198 -0.86 8.06 11.41
CA LEU A 198 0.30 8.72 10.83
C LEU A 198 1.10 7.69 10.03
N VAL A 199 1.41 8.03 8.80
CA VAL A 199 2.10 7.16 7.85
C VAL A 199 3.25 7.90 7.23
N LYS A 200 4.41 7.27 7.19
CA LYS A 200 5.52 7.74 6.35
C LYS A 200 5.52 6.98 5.03
N LEU A 201 5.71 7.68 3.93
CA LEU A 201 5.79 7.14 2.57
C LEU A 201 7.11 7.52 1.94
N MET A 202 7.59 6.68 1.01
CA MET A 202 8.68 7.01 0.09
C MET A 202 8.30 6.54 -1.31
N VAL A 203 8.42 7.42 -2.30
CA VAL A 203 8.23 7.06 -3.71
C VAL A 203 9.47 6.35 -4.21
N ILE A 204 9.35 5.06 -4.52
CA ILE A 204 10.46 4.23 -5.01
C ILE A 204 10.45 4.01 -6.52
N ALA A 205 9.29 4.18 -7.17
CA ALA A 205 9.16 4.25 -8.61
C ALA A 205 7.96 5.10 -9.00
N HIS A 206 8.06 5.80 -10.14
CA HIS A 206 6.97 6.61 -10.68
C HIS A 206 7.04 6.63 -12.20
N ARG A 207 5.92 6.30 -12.84
CA ARG A 207 5.64 6.53 -14.24
C ARG A 207 4.44 7.46 -14.33
N PRO A 208 4.63 8.71 -14.74
CA PRO A 208 3.55 9.70 -14.82
C PRO A 208 2.34 9.14 -15.56
N ASP A 209 1.13 9.39 -15.01
CA ASP A 209 -0.17 8.94 -15.54
C ASP A 209 -0.33 7.43 -15.72
N GLU A 210 0.64 6.60 -15.32
CA GLU A 210 0.59 5.15 -15.40
C GLU A 210 0.57 4.50 -14.03
N SER A 211 1.65 4.69 -13.23
CA SER A 211 1.79 4.01 -11.94
C SER A 211 2.74 4.72 -10.98
N VAL A 212 2.51 4.49 -9.68
CA VAL A 212 3.43 4.87 -8.61
C VAL A 212 3.63 3.71 -7.65
N THR A 213 4.89 3.42 -7.31
CA THR A 213 5.23 2.43 -6.29
C THR A 213 5.75 3.14 -5.05
N LEU A 214 5.16 2.80 -3.92
CA LEU A 214 5.45 3.40 -2.62
C LEU A 214 5.97 2.34 -1.66
N ARG A 215 7.00 2.71 -0.88
CA ARG A 215 7.26 2.09 0.41
C ARG A 215 6.50 2.88 1.46
N TRP A 216 5.80 2.21 2.36
CA TRP A 216 5.02 2.87 3.42
C TRP A 216 5.17 2.17 4.75
N GLU A 217 4.96 2.92 5.84
CA GLU A 217 5.00 2.41 7.20
C GLU A 217 4.09 3.27 8.10
N LEU A 218 3.27 2.61 8.91
CA LEU A 218 2.53 3.24 10.02
C LEU A 218 3.52 3.61 11.12
N LEU A 219 3.43 4.85 11.61
CA LEU A 219 4.22 5.37 12.72
C LEU A 219 3.58 5.07 14.08
#